data_a136b0a7c52ac5e02033e1f30ee722f6
#
_entry.id   a136b0a7c52ac5e02033e1f30ee722f6
#
_cell.length_a   1.000
_cell.length_b   1.000
_cell.length_c   1.000
_cell.angle_alpha   90.00
_cell.angle_beta   90.00
_cell.angle_gamma   90.00
#
_symmetry.space_group_name_H-M   'P 1'
#
loop_
_entity.id
_entity.type
_entity.pdbx_description
1 polymer ?
#
loop_
_entity_poly.entity_id
_entity_poly.type
_entity_poly.pdbx_seq_one_letter_code
_entity_poly.pdbx_strand_id
1 'polypeptide(L)' 'GNKFGLLKANIEYGLRHEEISEKLKDYLSSLLTKE' A
#
# COMPACT_ATOMS: atom_id res chain seq x y z
N GLY A 1 -3.55 -7.16 19.78
CA GLY A 1 -3.92 -6.73 18.50
C GLY A 1 -2.77 -6.79 17.51
N ASN A 2 -3.11 -6.89 16.29
CA ASN A 2 -2.12 -7.01 15.24
C ASN A 2 -2.36 -5.93 14.19
N LYS A 3 -2.14 -4.72 14.61
CA LYS A 3 -2.40 -3.58 13.73
C LYS A 3 -1.52 -3.60 12.50
N PHE A 4 -0.27 -3.97 12.69
CA PHE A 4 0.66 -4.03 11.58
C PHE A 4 0.25 -5.10 10.58
N GLY A 5 -0.16 -6.25 11.08
CA GLY A 5 -0.59 -7.33 10.20
C GLY A 5 -1.80 -6.94 9.37
N LEU A 6 -2.73 -6.24 10.00
CA LEU A 6 -3.92 -5.79 9.29
C LEU A 6 -3.56 -4.79 8.20
N LEU A 7 -2.70 -3.84 8.53
CA LEU A 7 -2.27 -2.84 7.57
C LEU A 7 -1.50 -3.49 6.41
N LYS A 8 -0.65 -4.43 6.76
CA LYS A 8 0.13 -5.13 5.75
C LYS A 8 -0.78 -5.87 4.78
N ALA A 9 -1.80 -6.53 5.31
CA ALA A 9 -2.75 -7.25 4.47
C ALA A 9 -3.49 -6.30 3.55
N ASN A 10 -3.87 -5.14 4.05
CA ASN A 10 -4.57 -4.16 3.25
C ASN A 10 -3.71 -3.67 2.10
N ILE A 11 -2.45 -3.41 2.36
CA ILE A 11 -1.54 -2.93 1.32
C ILE A 11 -1.35 -4.02 0.26
N GLU A 12 -1.15 -5.25 0.70
CA GLU A 12 -0.97 -6.35 -0.25
C GLU A 12 -2.21 -6.54 -1.10
N TYR A 13 -3.38 -6.40 -0.48
CA TYR A 13 -4.62 -6.52 -1.22
C TYR A 13 -4.69 -5.46 -2.33
N GLY A 14 -4.35 -4.23 -1.98
CA GLY A 14 -4.39 -3.16 -2.95
C GLY A 14 -3.42 -3.36 -4.09
N LEU A 15 -2.23 -3.89 -3.78
CA LEU A 15 -1.23 -4.12 -4.81
C LEU A 15 -1.63 -5.21 -5.77
N ARG A 16 -2.53 -6.10 -5.37
CA ARG A 16 -3.03 -7.16 -6.24
C ARG A 16 -4.20 -6.71 -7.09
N HIS A 17 -4.81 -5.60 -6.75
CA HIS A 17 -5.95 -5.07 -7.49
C HIS A 17 -5.46 -4.24 -8.65
N GLU A 18 -5.76 -4.68 -9.86
CA GLU A 18 -5.26 -3.98 -11.05
C GLU A 18 -5.64 -2.50 -11.05
N GLU A 19 -6.87 -2.22 -10.66
CA GLU A 19 -7.34 -0.84 -10.70
C GLU A 19 -6.65 0.05 -9.69
N ILE A 20 -6.20 -0.54 -8.60
CA ILE A 20 -5.65 0.23 -7.50
C ILE A 20 -4.13 0.16 -7.45
N SER A 21 -3.57 -0.91 -7.96
CA SER A 21 -2.15 -1.20 -7.73
C SER A 21 -1.24 -0.06 -8.16
N GLU A 22 -1.48 0.52 -9.32
CA GLU A 22 -0.60 1.60 -9.79
C GLU A 22 -0.74 2.85 -8.94
N LYS A 23 -1.98 3.20 -8.60
CA LYS A 23 -2.20 4.35 -7.75
C LYS A 23 -1.56 4.13 -6.39
N LEU A 24 -1.69 2.91 -5.87
CA LEU A 24 -1.12 2.60 -4.57
C LEU A 24 0.40 2.64 -4.61
N LYS A 25 0.99 2.12 -5.67
CA LYS A 25 2.43 2.16 -5.81
C LYS A 25 2.94 3.60 -5.87
N ASP A 26 2.26 4.43 -6.64
CA ASP A 26 2.63 5.83 -6.74
C ASP A 26 2.54 6.51 -5.39
N TYR A 27 1.46 6.25 -4.69
CA TYR A 27 1.26 6.85 -3.39
C TYR A 27 2.33 6.42 -2.39
N LEU A 28 2.60 5.12 -2.35
CA LEU A 28 3.60 4.59 -1.43
C LEU A 28 4.98 5.14 -1.76
N SER A 29 5.28 5.21 -3.05
CA SER A 29 6.57 5.76 -3.47
C SER A 29 6.70 7.21 -3.03
N SER A 30 5.63 7.96 -3.16
CA SER A 30 5.61 9.36 -2.74
C SER A 30 5.88 9.48 -1.25
N LEU A 31 5.27 8.62 -0.47
CA LEU A 31 5.46 8.65 0.97
C LEU A 31 6.89 8.31 1.36
N LEU A 32 7.47 7.33 0.70
CA LEU A 32 8.79 6.85 1.07
C LEU A 32 9.89 7.80 0.64
N THR A 33 9.68 8.53 -0.44
CA THR A 33 10.69 9.45 -0.96
C THR A 33 10.47 10.87 -0.47
N LYS A 34 9.46 11.09 0.29
CA LYS A 34 9.17 12.42 0.81
C LYS A 34 10.17 12.80 1.88
N GLU A 35 10.65 13.99 1.83
CA GLU A 35 11.60 14.48 2.84
C GLU A 35 10.91 15.24 3.94
#